data_d5cb1e0318d21243fc936399477360bd
#
_entry.id   d5cb1e0318d21243fc936399477360bd
#
_cell.length_a   1.000
_cell.length_b   1.000
_cell.length_c   1.000
_cell.angle_alpha   90.00
_cell.angle_beta   90.00
_cell.angle_gamma   90.00
#
_symmetry.space_group_name_H-M   'P 1'
#
loop_
_entity.id
_entity.type
_entity.pdbx_description
1 polymer ?
#
loop_
_entity_poly.entity_id
_entity_poly.type
_entity_poly.pdbx_seq_one_letter_code
_entity_poly.pdbx_strand_id
1 'polypeptide(L)'
;MITSSDQLPRRSVKLDKLPSYYLSAPRAEVQALAEVVQKNLQSDLDTLDIRDAATLREYLGTLLNLAQFKGDWSAVPGLVAQLKAQQDKPGPRATTGVMAGILADQQLGDRDAAWVRAEVEKRFGALDWTDAGEGIKSTKSQLELMNPQFVKGVFEQQLDVAARNANLVVPEDIAATIVGARLQQELVLPLKTALVAGLQAVVDRHAAQATAKPDVWTPRQFAIAPTVKASEVGVGIWDSGVDLKLFKTTAVPGLTMDADGRLTTGDLLRPLGEAAPRWPELQQLIKGYMDQRAALDTPDARRLREVVAGLKAEQAKSFQEDMSLTTLYVHGTHVAGIAVAGNPFARVYAATVLWDYKTEPFKPSEEHARRVAAGYRAMVESFKQQKLRVVNMSWRDSAAKYEYALTWHNMGTDAEDRKRLARQLFAIERDALRDAMAGAPDILFVAGAGNEDNSADFEEYVPAGLQLPNLITVGAADTAGDETSFSTFGKTVVVYANGFEVESYLPGGDKMKLNGTSMASPQITNLAAKLFALQPGLTMLQVKNAILDGADARGRVRLANPRKSAELLGIAL
;
A
#
# COMPACT_ATOMS: atom_id res chain seq x y z
N MET A 1 23.90 -6.94 -12.44
CA MET A 1 22.42 -6.93 -12.40
C MET A 1 21.97 -6.75 -10.96
N ILE A 2 21.12 -5.78 -10.72
CA ILE A 2 20.51 -5.50 -9.42
C ILE A 2 19.30 -6.43 -9.24
N THR A 3 19.25 -7.17 -8.14
CA THR A 3 18.21 -8.19 -7.86
C THR A 3 17.36 -7.87 -6.63
N SER A 4 17.75 -6.88 -5.84
CA SER A 4 16.99 -6.40 -4.68
C SER A 4 17.28 -4.92 -4.41
N SER A 5 16.35 -4.24 -3.76
CA SER A 5 16.42 -2.78 -3.48
C SER A 5 17.59 -2.41 -2.56
N ASP A 6 18.12 -3.33 -1.79
CA ASP A 6 19.29 -3.09 -0.94
C ASP A 6 20.61 -2.99 -1.71
N GLN A 7 20.67 -3.48 -2.95
CA GLN A 7 21.84 -3.31 -3.81
C GLN A 7 21.91 -1.93 -4.45
N LEU A 8 20.83 -1.15 -4.41
CA LEU A 8 20.82 0.23 -4.87
C LEU A 8 21.64 1.12 -3.92
N PRO A 9 22.41 2.07 -4.42
CA PRO A 9 23.17 3.01 -3.60
C PRO A 9 22.27 3.82 -2.67
N ARG A 10 22.77 4.14 -1.49
CA ARG A 10 22.15 5.09 -0.57
C ARG A 10 23.04 6.32 -0.45
N ARG A 11 22.47 7.48 -0.71
CA ARG A 11 23.21 8.75 -0.66
C ARG A 11 22.55 9.73 0.30
N SER A 12 23.35 10.64 0.80
CA SER A 12 22.88 11.76 1.60
C SER A 12 23.29 13.07 0.96
N VAL A 13 22.45 14.08 1.16
CA VAL A 13 22.70 15.45 0.73
C VAL A 13 22.82 16.33 1.96
N LYS A 14 23.87 17.15 2.04
CA LYS A 14 24.01 18.18 3.05
C LYS A 14 23.20 19.40 2.62
N LEU A 15 22.22 19.77 3.43
CA LEU A 15 21.46 21.01 3.23
C LEU A 15 22.10 22.16 4.02
N ASP A 16 21.98 23.38 3.51
CA ASP A 16 22.40 24.61 4.22
C ASP A 16 21.31 25.13 5.14
N LYS A 17 20.06 24.81 4.86
CA LYS A 17 18.85 25.23 5.60
C LYS A 17 17.92 24.03 5.81
N LEU A 18 16.90 24.23 6.65
CA LEU A 18 15.86 23.24 6.86
C LEU A 18 15.05 22.96 5.57
N PRO A 19 14.54 21.73 5.38
CA PRO A 19 13.71 21.39 4.21
C PRO A 19 12.58 22.37 3.92
N SER A 20 11.85 22.85 4.95
CA SER A 20 10.75 23.81 4.78
C SER A 20 11.18 25.16 4.21
N TYR A 21 12.43 25.59 4.45
CA TYR A 21 12.98 26.82 3.86
C TYR A 21 12.94 26.78 2.34
N TYR A 22 13.27 25.63 1.74
CA TYR A 22 13.34 25.48 0.29
C TYR A 22 11.99 25.57 -0.41
N LEU A 23 10.88 25.49 0.33
CA LEU A 23 9.55 25.73 -0.25
C LEU A 23 9.34 27.16 -0.74
N SER A 24 10.16 28.13 -0.24
CA SER A 24 10.10 29.54 -0.63
C SER A 24 11.47 30.16 -0.94
N ALA A 25 12.54 29.35 -0.94
CA ALA A 25 13.90 29.79 -1.23
C ALA A 25 14.05 30.32 -2.67
N PRO A 26 15.10 31.10 -2.98
CA PRO A 26 15.45 31.43 -4.33
C PRO A 26 15.57 30.16 -5.20
N ARG A 27 15.04 30.21 -6.43
CA ARG A 27 15.00 29.06 -7.35
C ARG A 27 16.39 28.46 -7.55
N ALA A 28 17.43 29.29 -7.62
CA ALA A 28 18.82 28.83 -7.83
C ALA A 28 19.32 27.86 -6.71
N GLU A 29 18.88 28.07 -5.46
CA GLU A 29 19.25 27.17 -4.35
C GLU A 29 18.60 25.79 -4.50
N VAL A 30 17.35 25.74 -4.97
CA VAL A 30 16.65 24.48 -5.25
C VAL A 30 17.19 23.80 -6.51
N GLN A 31 17.62 24.59 -7.52
CA GLN A 31 18.29 24.06 -8.72
C GLN A 31 19.60 23.34 -8.37
N ALA A 32 20.37 23.87 -7.43
CA ALA A 32 21.60 23.19 -6.96
C ALA A 32 21.30 21.80 -6.37
N LEU A 33 20.20 21.64 -5.61
CA LEU A 33 19.75 20.33 -5.12
C LEU A 33 19.33 19.43 -6.29
N ALA A 34 18.58 19.97 -7.25
CA ALA A 34 18.14 19.22 -8.43
C ALA A 34 19.32 18.68 -9.25
N GLU A 35 20.41 19.44 -9.39
CA GLU A 35 21.62 19.01 -10.09
C GLU A 35 22.33 17.85 -9.40
N VAL A 36 22.43 17.88 -8.06
CA VAL A 36 23.01 16.78 -7.28
C VAL A 36 22.21 15.50 -7.48
N VAL A 37 20.89 15.55 -7.29
CA VAL A 37 20.00 14.38 -7.44
C VAL A 37 20.05 13.85 -8.88
N GLN A 38 19.96 14.72 -9.88
CA GLN A 38 20.01 14.32 -11.29
C GLN A 38 21.30 13.60 -11.64
N LYS A 39 22.45 14.14 -11.22
CA LYS A 39 23.76 13.53 -11.45
C LYS A 39 23.84 12.12 -10.86
N ASN A 40 23.35 11.94 -9.68
CA ASN A 40 23.41 10.66 -8.99
C ASN A 40 22.50 9.62 -9.63
N LEU A 41 21.24 9.98 -9.93
CA LEU A 41 20.30 9.06 -10.59
C LEU A 41 20.78 8.69 -12.00
N GLN A 42 21.33 9.65 -12.76
CA GLN A 42 21.89 9.36 -14.09
C GLN A 42 23.10 8.43 -13.99
N SER A 43 23.99 8.66 -13.01
CA SER A 43 25.13 7.76 -12.75
C SER A 43 24.68 6.34 -12.45
N ASP A 44 23.61 6.17 -11.68
CA ASP A 44 23.07 4.84 -11.36
C ASP A 44 22.50 4.15 -12.60
N LEU A 45 21.73 4.88 -13.42
CA LEU A 45 21.20 4.34 -14.68
C LEU A 45 22.31 3.97 -15.68
N ASP A 46 23.41 4.71 -15.69
CA ASP A 46 24.54 4.47 -16.59
C ASP A 46 25.44 3.31 -16.14
N THR A 47 25.51 3.04 -14.83
CA THR A 47 26.48 2.09 -14.25
C THR A 47 25.87 0.82 -13.70
N LEU A 48 24.58 0.80 -13.36
CA LEU A 48 23.90 -0.33 -12.76
C LEU A 48 22.95 -1.01 -13.75
N ASP A 49 22.96 -2.32 -13.82
CA ASP A 49 21.97 -3.11 -14.57
C ASP A 49 20.69 -3.27 -13.71
N ILE A 50 19.88 -2.22 -13.67
CA ILE A 50 18.59 -2.19 -12.97
C ILE A 50 17.52 -2.71 -13.92
N ARG A 51 16.84 -3.80 -13.55
CA ARG A 51 15.76 -4.40 -14.36
C ARG A 51 14.40 -4.35 -13.67
N ASP A 52 14.36 -3.95 -12.40
CA ASP A 52 13.10 -3.76 -11.71
C ASP A 52 12.35 -2.56 -12.28
N ALA A 53 11.16 -2.83 -12.84
CA ALA A 53 10.37 -1.82 -13.53
C ALA A 53 9.88 -0.71 -12.57
N ALA A 54 9.61 -1.04 -11.30
CA ALA A 54 9.17 -0.07 -10.30
C ALA A 54 10.29 0.91 -9.96
N THR A 55 11.51 0.41 -9.73
CA THR A 55 12.71 1.24 -9.51
C THR A 55 12.99 2.14 -10.71
N LEU A 56 12.91 1.58 -11.94
CA LEU A 56 13.10 2.39 -13.15
C LEU A 56 12.02 3.47 -13.30
N ARG A 57 10.76 3.17 -12.95
CA ARG A 57 9.69 4.18 -12.93
C ARG A 57 9.96 5.30 -11.93
N GLU A 58 10.45 4.96 -10.74
CA GLU A 58 10.81 5.95 -9.72
C GLU A 58 11.96 6.86 -10.18
N TYR A 59 13.06 6.28 -10.68
CA TYR A 59 14.21 7.03 -11.17
C TYR A 59 13.84 7.93 -12.35
N LEU A 60 13.18 7.39 -13.36
CA LEU A 60 12.77 8.14 -14.55
C LEU A 60 11.71 9.20 -14.22
N GLY A 61 10.79 8.91 -13.28
CA GLY A 61 9.81 9.88 -12.78
C GLY A 61 10.47 11.04 -12.06
N THR A 62 11.46 10.76 -11.23
CA THR A 62 12.25 11.79 -10.55
C THR A 62 13.03 12.62 -11.58
N LEU A 63 13.72 12.00 -12.55
CA LEU A 63 14.41 12.71 -13.62
C LEU A 63 13.46 13.59 -14.45
N LEU A 64 12.24 13.13 -14.72
CA LEU A 64 11.22 13.92 -15.40
C LEU A 64 10.83 15.17 -14.59
N ASN A 65 10.61 15.02 -13.29
CA ASN A 65 10.31 16.15 -12.39
C ASN A 65 11.48 17.15 -12.34
N LEU A 66 12.72 16.65 -12.28
CA LEU A 66 13.93 17.49 -12.29
C LEU A 66 14.09 18.25 -13.61
N ALA A 67 13.86 17.60 -14.75
CA ALA A 67 13.90 18.22 -16.06
C ALA A 67 12.85 19.35 -16.17
N GLN A 68 11.61 19.08 -15.76
CA GLN A 68 10.55 20.09 -15.76
C GLN A 68 10.88 21.26 -14.81
N PHE A 69 11.38 20.98 -13.60
CA PHE A 69 11.77 22.03 -12.65
C PHE A 69 12.91 22.91 -13.21
N LYS A 70 13.87 22.31 -13.87
CA LYS A 70 15.00 23.05 -14.49
C LYS A 70 14.60 23.80 -15.78
N GLY A 71 13.45 23.49 -16.36
CA GLY A 71 13.01 24.03 -17.64
C GLY A 71 13.66 23.33 -18.86
N ASP A 72 14.20 22.14 -18.66
CA ASP A 72 14.71 21.30 -19.76
C ASP A 72 13.55 20.54 -20.42
N TRP A 73 12.74 21.30 -21.15
CA TRP A 73 11.57 20.77 -21.83
C TRP A 73 11.93 19.83 -23.00
N SER A 74 13.15 19.93 -23.50
CA SER A 74 13.64 19.07 -24.59
C SER A 74 13.84 17.62 -24.16
N ALA A 75 14.14 17.37 -22.88
CA ALA A 75 14.30 16.04 -22.31
C ALA A 75 12.95 15.33 -22.03
N VAL A 76 11.85 16.09 -21.86
CA VAL A 76 10.55 15.54 -21.43
C VAL A 76 10.04 14.43 -22.36
N PRO A 77 10.00 14.54 -23.69
CA PRO A 77 9.50 13.47 -24.54
C PRO A 77 10.28 12.17 -24.43
N GLY A 78 11.62 12.24 -24.31
CA GLY A 78 12.49 11.08 -24.14
C GLY A 78 12.27 10.36 -22.81
N LEU A 79 12.16 11.11 -21.71
CA LEU A 79 11.89 10.56 -20.37
C LEU A 79 10.48 9.95 -20.29
N VAL A 80 9.48 10.59 -20.89
CA VAL A 80 8.11 10.05 -20.98
C VAL A 80 8.09 8.74 -21.76
N ALA A 81 8.80 8.65 -22.89
CA ALA A 81 8.88 7.41 -23.67
C ALA A 81 9.50 6.27 -22.85
N GLN A 82 10.58 6.53 -22.11
CA GLN A 82 11.23 5.56 -21.24
C GLN A 82 10.30 5.13 -20.09
N LEU A 83 9.65 6.09 -19.40
CA LEU A 83 8.68 5.80 -18.36
C LEU A 83 7.53 4.92 -18.86
N LYS A 84 6.97 5.26 -20.02
CA LYS A 84 5.87 4.51 -20.63
C LYS A 84 6.27 3.07 -20.98
N ALA A 85 7.53 2.85 -21.36
CA ALA A 85 8.06 1.51 -21.61
C ALA A 85 8.15 0.63 -20.34
N GLN A 86 8.24 1.25 -19.15
CA GLN A 86 8.25 0.54 -17.86
C GLN A 86 6.86 0.27 -17.30
N GLN A 87 5.79 0.70 -17.97
CA GLN A 87 4.42 0.44 -17.53
C GLN A 87 3.91 -0.86 -18.13
N ASP A 88 3.57 -1.81 -17.30
CA ASP A 88 3.04 -3.11 -17.71
C ASP A 88 1.50 -3.19 -17.62
N LYS A 89 0.87 -2.30 -16.82
CA LYS A 89 -0.58 -2.18 -16.71
C LYS A 89 -1.14 -1.22 -17.78
N PRO A 90 -2.25 -1.57 -18.46
CA PRO A 90 -2.81 -0.75 -19.56
C PRO A 90 -3.13 0.69 -19.16
N GLY A 91 -3.80 0.88 -18.01
CA GLY A 91 -4.22 2.19 -17.54
C GLY A 91 -3.07 3.15 -17.27
N PRO A 92 -2.10 2.82 -16.40
CA PRO A 92 -0.89 3.60 -16.22
C PRO A 92 -0.13 3.85 -17.52
N ARG A 93 -0.02 2.85 -18.40
CA ARG A 93 0.65 3.02 -19.71
C ARG A 93 -0.06 4.06 -20.58
N ALA A 94 -1.39 4.10 -20.58
CA ALA A 94 -2.16 5.05 -21.37
C ALA A 94 -1.98 6.49 -20.88
N THR A 95 -1.98 6.71 -19.56
CA THR A 95 -1.96 8.06 -18.94
C THR A 95 -0.55 8.61 -18.70
N THR A 96 0.48 7.75 -18.63
CA THR A 96 1.87 8.16 -18.38
C THR A 96 2.34 9.23 -19.35
N GLY A 97 2.82 10.35 -18.81
CA GLY A 97 3.43 11.45 -19.55
C GLY A 97 2.45 12.41 -20.23
N VAL A 98 1.14 12.14 -20.27
CA VAL A 98 0.17 13.04 -20.94
C VAL A 98 0.20 14.42 -20.28
N MET A 99 0.13 14.47 -18.95
CA MET A 99 0.20 15.73 -18.20
C MET A 99 1.54 16.43 -18.38
N ALA A 100 2.65 15.69 -18.30
CA ALA A 100 3.99 16.26 -18.48
C ALA A 100 4.16 16.89 -19.88
N GLY A 101 3.62 16.26 -20.92
CA GLY A 101 3.62 16.81 -22.27
C GLY A 101 2.77 18.10 -22.40
N ILE A 102 1.60 18.16 -21.75
CA ILE A 102 0.76 19.37 -21.74
C ILE A 102 1.49 20.53 -21.05
N LEU A 103 2.12 20.25 -19.90
CA LEU A 103 2.87 21.27 -19.16
C LEU A 103 4.11 21.75 -19.93
N ALA A 104 4.80 20.85 -20.64
CA ALA A 104 5.93 21.24 -21.49
C ALA A 104 5.50 22.16 -22.64
N ASP A 105 4.43 21.81 -23.35
CA ASP A 105 3.90 22.62 -24.44
C ASP A 105 3.34 23.96 -23.96
N GLN A 106 2.77 23.99 -22.75
CA GLN A 106 2.31 25.21 -22.09
C GLN A 106 3.46 26.17 -21.84
N GLN A 107 4.58 25.67 -21.29
CA GLN A 107 5.75 26.49 -20.99
C GLN A 107 6.49 26.94 -22.25
N LEU A 108 6.69 26.06 -23.22
CA LEU A 108 7.35 26.39 -24.48
C LEU A 108 6.58 27.42 -25.32
N GLY A 109 5.26 27.38 -25.25
CA GLY A 109 4.38 28.26 -26.03
C GLY A 109 3.86 29.47 -25.26
N ASP A 110 4.25 29.66 -23.99
CA ASP A 110 3.69 30.66 -23.07
C ASP A 110 2.15 30.70 -23.10
N ARG A 111 1.54 29.51 -22.94
CA ARG A 111 0.10 29.33 -23.09
C ARG A 111 -0.63 29.59 -21.78
N ASP A 112 -1.83 30.15 -21.89
CA ASP A 112 -2.68 30.47 -20.75
C ASP A 112 -3.42 29.23 -20.17
N ALA A 113 -4.09 29.42 -19.05
CA ALA A 113 -4.85 28.39 -18.39
C ALA A 113 -6.05 27.89 -19.23
N ALA A 114 -6.63 28.70 -20.11
CA ALA A 114 -7.73 28.29 -20.99
C ALA A 114 -7.22 27.29 -22.04
N TRP A 115 -6.05 27.54 -22.62
CA TRP A 115 -5.40 26.59 -23.51
C TRP A 115 -5.08 25.27 -22.78
N VAL A 116 -4.53 25.33 -21.56
CA VAL A 116 -4.23 24.13 -20.76
C VAL A 116 -5.49 23.29 -20.55
N ARG A 117 -6.62 23.91 -20.16
CA ARG A 117 -7.90 23.21 -20.03
C ARG A 117 -8.31 22.51 -21.33
N ALA A 118 -8.26 23.22 -22.44
CA ALA A 118 -8.65 22.68 -23.75
C ALA A 118 -7.73 21.51 -24.17
N GLU A 119 -6.43 21.61 -23.91
CA GLU A 119 -5.48 20.58 -24.28
C GLU A 119 -5.58 19.33 -23.36
N VAL A 120 -5.94 19.51 -22.08
CA VAL A 120 -6.30 18.41 -21.18
C VAL A 120 -7.53 17.68 -21.69
N GLU A 121 -8.60 18.41 -22.02
CA GLU A 121 -9.84 17.81 -22.58
C GLU A 121 -9.57 17.04 -23.88
N LYS A 122 -8.68 17.55 -24.73
CA LYS A 122 -8.31 16.94 -26.01
C LYS A 122 -7.46 15.69 -25.81
N ARG A 123 -6.31 15.77 -25.10
CA ARG A 123 -5.34 14.67 -25.00
C ARG A 123 -5.85 13.54 -24.10
N PHE A 124 -6.42 13.84 -22.95
CA PHE A 124 -7.02 12.81 -22.10
C PHE A 124 -8.32 12.26 -22.69
N GLY A 125 -9.11 13.09 -23.37
CA GLY A 125 -10.33 12.67 -24.05
C GLY A 125 -10.10 11.81 -25.31
N ALA A 126 -8.87 11.78 -25.83
CA ALA A 126 -8.48 10.92 -26.95
C ALA A 126 -8.01 9.51 -26.50
N LEU A 127 -7.82 9.30 -25.19
CA LEU A 127 -7.42 8.00 -24.65
C LEU A 127 -8.61 7.03 -24.63
N ASP A 128 -8.33 5.72 -24.77
CA ASP A 128 -9.35 4.70 -24.52
C ASP A 128 -9.79 4.77 -23.06
N TRP A 129 -11.07 5.04 -22.85
CA TRP A 129 -11.64 5.18 -21.51
C TRP A 129 -11.59 3.88 -20.70
N THR A 130 -11.69 2.73 -21.37
CA THR A 130 -11.63 1.42 -20.71
C THR A 130 -10.30 1.25 -20.00
N ASP A 131 -9.21 1.68 -20.63
CA ASP A 131 -7.87 1.59 -20.07
C ASP A 131 -7.54 2.79 -19.18
N ALA A 132 -7.81 4.01 -19.64
CA ALA A 132 -7.33 5.24 -19.03
C ALA A 132 -8.24 5.84 -17.94
N GLY A 133 -9.51 5.44 -17.88
CA GLY A 133 -10.53 6.11 -17.06
C GLY A 133 -10.20 6.14 -15.55
N GLU A 134 -9.64 5.06 -15.01
CA GLU A 134 -9.18 5.02 -13.60
C GLU A 134 -8.03 6.01 -13.38
N GLY A 135 -7.01 6.00 -14.25
CA GLY A 135 -5.86 6.90 -14.18
C GLY A 135 -6.25 8.38 -14.31
N ILE A 136 -7.22 8.71 -15.17
CA ILE A 136 -7.75 10.07 -15.34
C ILE A 136 -8.43 10.54 -14.06
N LYS A 137 -9.30 9.72 -13.46
CA LYS A 137 -9.97 10.02 -12.18
C LYS A 137 -8.96 10.16 -11.04
N SER A 138 -7.95 9.28 -10.98
CA SER A 138 -6.88 9.31 -9.99
C SER A 138 -6.08 10.61 -10.10
N THR A 139 -5.66 11.00 -11.31
CA THR A 139 -4.94 12.25 -11.57
C THR A 139 -5.76 13.47 -11.13
N LYS A 140 -7.05 13.51 -11.49
CA LYS A 140 -7.98 14.56 -11.05
C LYS A 140 -8.03 14.65 -9.53
N SER A 141 -8.26 13.52 -8.87
CA SER A 141 -8.36 13.44 -7.42
C SER A 141 -7.09 13.89 -6.69
N GLN A 142 -5.91 13.51 -7.20
CA GLN A 142 -4.62 13.98 -6.66
C GLN A 142 -4.48 15.50 -6.77
N LEU A 143 -4.83 16.09 -7.90
CA LEU A 143 -4.82 17.55 -8.08
C LEU A 143 -5.78 18.24 -7.09
N GLU A 144 -6.97 17.70 -6.91
CA GLU A 144 -7.96 18.25 -5.96
C GLU A 144 -7.46 18.27 -4.52
N LEU A 145 -6.73 17.23 -4.10
CA LEU A 145 -6.13 17.14 -2.76
C LEU A 145 -4.93 18.07 -2.53
N MET A 146 -4.34 18.65 -3.58
CA MET A 146 -3.17 19.52 -3.41
C MET A 146 -3.48 20.71 -2.50
N ASN A 147 -2.84 20.76 -1.33
CA ASN A 147 -2.91 21.83 -0.37
C ASN A 147 -1.50 22.25 0.06
N PRO A 148 -1.02 23.44 -0.33
CA PRO A 148 0.31 23.93 0.03
C PRO A 148 0.52 24.07 1.54
N GLN A 149 -0.53 24.38 2.32
CA GLN A 149 -0.42 24.46 3.78
C GLN A 149 -0.20 23.08 4.40
N PHE A 150 -0.90 22.07 3.90
CA PHE A 150 -0.66 20.69 4.35
C PHE A 150 0.77 20.24 4.04
N VAL A 151 1.26 20.49 2.80
CA VAL A 151 2.66 20.19 2.43
C VAL A 151 3.64 20.92 3.34
N LYS A 152 3.42 22.23 3.59
CA LYS A 152 4.24 23.02 4.51
C LYS A 152 4.26 22.39 5.90
N GLY A 153 3.10 21.99 6.43
CA GLY A 153 3.00 21.36 7.73
C GLY A 153 3.77 20.04 7.83
N VAL A 154 3.73 19.19 6.79
CA VAL A 154 4.53 17.97 6.71
C VAL A 154 6.03 18.30 6.75
N PHE A 155 6.46 19.30 5.97
CA PHE A 155 7.86 19.73 5.97
C PHE A 155 8.29 20.23 7.36
N GLU A 156 7.56 21.13 7.98
CA GLU A 156 7.91 21.74 9.26
C GLU A 156 7.88 20.75 10.44
N GLN A 157 6.89 19.84 10.45
CA GLN A 157 6.63 18.98 11.61
C GLN A 157 7.30 17.61 11.51
N GLN A 158 7.81 17.22 10.35
CA GLN A 158 8.46 15.94 10.14
C GLN A 158 9.86 16.10 9.50
N LEU A 159 9.94 16.62 8.27
CA LEU A 159 11.22 16.67 7.56
C LEU A 159 12.23 17.60 8.23
N ASP A 160 11.79 18.75 8.73
CA ASP A 160 12.64 19.67 9.48
C ASP A 160 13.12 19.06 10.80
N VAL A 161 12.28 18.28 11.48
CA VAL A 161 12.66 17.60 12.72
C VAL A 161 13.73 16.56 12.44
N ALA A 162 13.51 15.71 11.44
CA ALA A 162 14.50 14.70 11.03
C ALA A 162 15.82 15.36 10.58
N ALA A 163 15.74 16.43 9.79
CA ALA A 163 16.92 17.16 9.31
C ALA A 163 17.71 17.84 10.45
N ARG A 164 17.03 18.43 11.45
CA ARG A 164 17.71 18.97 12.64
C ARG A 164 18.43 17.88 13.40
N ASN A 165 17.80 16.73 13.63
CA ASN A 165 18.40 15.60 14.32
C ASN A 165 19.65 15.10 13.58
N ALA A 166 19.63 15.10 12.25
CA ALA A 166 20.71 14.65 11.38
C ALA A 166 21.71 15.77 10.97
N ASN A 167 21.75 16.90 11.70
CA ASN A 167 22.62 18.03 11.37
C ASN A 167 22.50 18.48 9.91
N LEU A 168 21.30 18.52 9.36
CA LEU A 168 20.98 18.86 7.96
C LEU A 168 21.59 17.91 6.91
N VAL A 169 22.02 16.71 7.29
CA VAL A 169 22.38 15.65 6.34
C VAL A 169 21.18 14.76 6.12
N VAL A 170 20.51 14.94 5.01
CA VAL A 170 19.26 14.22 4.69
C VAL A 170 19.50 13.15 3.62
N PRO A 171 18.69 12.08 3.59
CA PRO A 171 18.66 11.17 2.45
C PRO A 171 18.38 11.91 1.14
N GLU A 172 18.89 11.39 0.04
CA GLU A 172 18.77 12.03 -1.29
C GLU A 172 17.30 12.14 -1.76
N ASP A 173 16.45 11.21 -1.40
CA ASP A 173 15.00 11.24 -1.66
C ASP A 173 14.30 12.45 -1.02
N ILE A 174 14.79 12.93 0.14
CA ILE A 174 14.32 14.18 0.73
C ILE A 174 14.69 15.39 -0.16
N ALA A 175 15.89 15.41 -0.72
CA ALA A 175 16.27 16.46 -1.67
C ALA A 175 15.38 16.41 -2.93
N ALA A 176 15.11 15.22 -3.46
CA ALA A 176 14.17 15.03 -4.58
C ALA A 176 12.74 15.49 -4.22
N THR A 177 12.29 15.19 -2.99
CA THR A 177 10.98 15.62 -2.46
C THR A 177 10.88 17.16 -2.38
N ILE A 178 11.94 17.84 -1.95
CA ILE A 178 12.00 19.33 -1.94
C ILE A 178 11.81 19.87 -3.37
N VAL A 179 12.53 19.34 -4.34
CA VAL A 179 12.41 19.78 -5.74
C VAL A 179 11.02 19.48 -6.30
N GLY A 180 10.48 18.30 -6.02
CA GLY A 180 9.12 17.92 -6.43
C GLY A 180 8.05 18.84 -5.85
N ALA A 181 8.14 19.21 -4.56
CA ALA A 181 7.23 20.14 -3.92
C ALA A 181 7.29 21.54 -4.55
N ARG A 182 8.49 22.03 -4.88
CA ARG A 182 8.67 23.30 -5.58
C ARG A 182 8.13 23.25 -7.01
N LEU A 183 8.37 22.18 -7.74
CA LEU A 183 7.77 21.98 -9.07
C LEU A 183 6.25 22.07 -9.02
N GLN A 184 5.63 21.38 -8.05
CA GLN A 184 4.18 21.43 -7.88
C GLN A 184 3.67 22.84 -7.57
N GLN A 185 4.37 23.58 -6.70
CA GLN A 185 3.99 24.97 -6.34
C GLN A 185 4.16 25.94 -7.52
N GLU A 186 5.21 25.82 -8.30
CA GLU A 186 5.54 26.76 -9.35
C GLU A 186 4.83 26.44 -10.68
N LEU A 187 4.66 25.18 -11.02
CA LEU A 187 4.14 24.76 -12.33
C LEU A 187 2.70 24.24 -12.27
N VAL A 188 2.37 23.39 -11.29
CA VAL A 188 1.08 22.69 -11.29
C VAL A 188 -0.01 23.49 -10.58
N LEU A 189 0.30 24.05 -9.41
CA LEU A 189 -0.66 24.75 -8.55
C LEU A 189 -1.30 25.98 -9.24
N PRO A 190 -0.58 26.82 -9.98
CA PRO A 190 -1.17 27.93 -10.72
C PRO A 190 -2.19 27.49 -11.79
N LEU A 191 -2.01 26.29 -12.32
CA LEU A 191 -2.85 25.71 -13.36
C LEU A 191 -3.91 24.74 -12.81
N LYS A 192 -3.92 24.47 -11.48
CA LYS A 192 -4.78 23.47 -10.83
C LYS A 192 -6.23 23.54 -11.28
N THR A 193 -6.83 24.74 -11.26
CA THR A 193 -8.24 24.92 -11.64
C THR A 193 -8.51 24.51 -13.08
N ALA A 194 -7.63 24.87 -14.01
CA ALA A 194 -7.77 24.52 -15.42
C ALA A 194 -7.57 23.01 -15.65
N LEU A 195 -6.56 22.43 -15.00
CA LEU A 195 -6.26 21.00 -15.06
C LEU A 195 -7.43 20.15 -14.54
N VAL A 196 -7.95 20.49 -13.36
CA VAL A 196 -9.11 19.80 -12.75
C VAL A 196 -10.35 19.96 -13.63
N ALA A 197 -10.63 21.17 -14.14
CA ALA A 197 -11.80 21.40 -15.00
C ALA A 197 -11.72 20.62 -16.31
N GLY A 198 -10.53 20.54 -16.93
CA GLY A 198 -10.33 19.74 -18.14
C GLY A 198 -10.51 18.24 -17.90
N LEU A 199 -9.93 17.70 -16.83
CA LEU A 199 -10.11 16.30 -16.45
C LEU A 199 -11.56 15.98 -16.07
N GLN A 200 -12.26 16.90 -15.36
CA GLN A 200 -13.67 16.75 -15.02
C GLN A 200 -14.53 16.66 -16.29
N ALA A 201 -14.28 17.51 -17.29
CA ALA A 201 -15.01 17.47 -18.55
C ALA A 201 -14.82 16.13 -19.29
N VAL A 202 -13.63 15.53 -19.20
CA VAL A 202 -13.40 14.16 -19.74
C VAL A 202 -14.19 13.12 -18.95
N VAL A 203 -14.17 13.18 -17.62
CA VAL A 203 -14.92 12.26 -16.74
C VAL A 203 -16.41 12.36 -17.02
N ASP A 204 -16.97 13.58 -17.10
CA ASP A 204 -18.41 13.81 -17.33
C ASP A 204 -18.87 13.27 -18.70
N ARG A 205 -18.03 13.41 -19.73
CA ARG A 205 -18.32 12.88 -21.07
C ARG A 205 -18.52 11.37 -21.08
N HIS A 206 -17.82 10.67 -20.19
CA HIS A 206 -17.88 9.21 -20.07
C HIS A 206 -18.80 8.71 -18.94
N ALA A 207 -19.32 9.60 -18.09
CA ALA A 207 -20.19 9.23 -16.97
C ALA A 207 -21.45 8.47 -17.43
N ALA A 208 -22.05 8.89 -18.56
CA ALA A 208 -23.23 8.24 -19.12
C ALA A 208 -22.92 6.88 -19.83
N GLN A 209 -21.64 6.61 -20.11
CA GLN A 209 -21.19 5.39 -20.79
C GLN A 209 -20.58 4.37 -19.81
N ALA A 210 -20.50 4.71 -18.52
CA ALA A 210 -19.95 3.85 -17.50
C ALA A 210 -20.83 2.61 -17.30
N THR A 211 -20.50 1.53 -17.98
CA THR A 211 -21.08 0.20 -17.69
C THR A 211 -20.36 -0.39 -16.49
N ALA A 212 -21.12 -0.97 -15.56
CA ALA A 212 -20.54 -1.71 -14.46
C ALA A 212 -19.67 -2.85 -15.00
N LYS A 213 -18.44 -2.99 -14.47
CA LYS A 213 -17.60 -4.12 -14.82
C LYS A 213 -18.28 -5.43 -14.42
N PRO A 214 -18.15 -6.52 -15.21
CA PRO A 214 -18.75 -7.79 -14.88
C PRO A 214 -18.20 -8.33 -13.56
N ASP A 215 -19.07 -8.88 -12.72
CA ASP A 215 -18.64 -9.57 -11.50
C ASP A 215 -18.26 -11.02 -11.82
N VAL A 216 -16.95 -11.29 -11.82
CA VAL A 216 -16.43 -12.64 -12.05
C VAL A 216 -16.29 -13.44 -10.75
N TRP A 217 -16.49 -12.82 -9.57
CA TRP A 217 -16.24 -13.45 -8.27
C TRP A 217 -17.47 -14.18 -7.72
N THR A 218 -18.65 -13.56 -7.79
CA THR A 218 -19.89 -14.15 -7.26
C THR A 218 -20.15 -15.58 -7.78
N PRO A 219 -20.00 -15.89 -9.09
CA PRO A 219 -20.20 -17.25 -9.59
C PRO A 219 -19.17 -18.26 -9.06
N ARG A 220 -18.00 -17.81 -8.60
CA ARG A 220 -16.91 -18.65 -8.07
C ARG A 220 -17.07 -18.96 -6.58
N GLN A 221 -17.80 -18.14 -5.86
CA GLN A 221 -17.97 -18.26 -4.41
C GLN A 221 -18.98 -19.35 -4.02
N PHE A 222 -18.84 -19.85 -2.79
CA PHE A 222 -19.84 -20.67 -2.12
C PHE A 222 -19.88 -20.35 -0.62
N ALA A 223 -21.02 -20.65 -0.01
CA ALA A 223 -21.21 -20.60 1.45
C ALA A 223 -21.50 -22.01 1.97
N ILE A 224 -21.11 -22.29 3.21
CA ILE A 224 -21.45 -23.54 3.89
C ILE A 224 -22.77 -23.32 4.63
N ALA A 225 -23.77 -24.13 4.34
CA ALA A 225 -25.03 -24.08 5.09
C ALA A 225 -24.82 -24.58 6.52
N PRO A 226 -25.43 -23.97 7.54
CA PRO A 226 -25.28 -24.40 8.94
C PRO A 226 -25.69 -25.85 9.21
N THR A 227 -26.50 -26.42 8.34
CA THR A 227 -27.01 -27.80 8.41
C THR A 227 -26.08 -28.85 7.81
N VAL A 228 -25.03 -28.43 7.11
CA VAL A 228 -24.03 -29.33 6.52
C VAL A 228 -23.17 -29.93 7.64
N LYS A 229 -22.84 -31.21 7.51
CA LYS A 229 -21.87 -31.87 8.41
C LYS A 229 -20.47 -31.32 8.13
N ALA A 230 -20.00 -30.45 9.01
CA ALA A 230 -18.68 -29.85 8.93
C ALA A 230 -18.10 -29.69 10.34
N SER A 231 -16.81 -29.45 10.44
CA SER A 231 -16.09 -29.28 11.71
C SER A 231 -15.74 -27.82 11.95
N GLU A 232 -15.64 -27.43 13.20
CA GLU A 232 -15.11 -26.12 13.56
C GLU A 232 -13.66 -25.99 13.08
N VAL A 233 -13.30 -24.79 12.62
CA VAL A 233 -11.97 -24.46 12.11
C VAL A 233 -11.48 -23.15 12.73
N GLY A 234 -10.31 -23.19 13.37
CA GLY A 234 -9.64 -22.00 13.88
C GLY A 234 -9.03 -21.19 12.74
N VAL A 235 -9.36 -19.91 12.70
CA VAL A 235 -8.89 -18.92 11.71
C VAL A 235 -8.17 -17.80 12.44
N GLY A 236 -6.86 -17.71 12.26
CA GLY A 236 -6.05 -16.63 12.82
C GLY A 236 -6.15 -15.36 11.96
N ILE A 237 -6.37 -14.24 12.62
CA ILE A 237 -6.28 -12.90 12.01
C ILE A 237 -5.10 -12.19 12.64
N TRP A 238 -3.96 -12.24 11.97
CA TRP A 238 -2.74 -11.58 12.43
C TRP A 238 -2.68 -10.18 11.83
N ASP A 239 -3.20 -9.21 12.58
CA ASP A 239 -3.50 -7.87 12.09
C ASP A 239 -3.50 -6.82 13.22
N SER A 240 -3.99 -5.61 12.96
CA SER A 240 -4.04 -4.46 13.87
C SER A 240 -5.06 -4.56 15.02
N GLY A 241 -5.85 -5.62 15.05
CA GLY A 241 -6.88 -5.88 16.07
C GLY A 241 -8.25 -6.16 15.48
N VAL A 242 -9.08 -6.89 16.25
CA VAL A 242 -10.40 -7.37 15.81
C VAL A 242 -11.46 -7.10 16.88
N ASP A 243 -12.59 -6.53 16.50
CA ASP A 243 -13.79 -6.49 17.35
C ASP A 243 -14.44 -7.88 17.39
N LEU A 244 -13.99 -8.68 18.33
CA LEU A 244 -14.43 -10.08 18.49
C LEU A 244 -15.90 -10.24 18.88
N LYS A 245 -16.59 -9.16 19.29
CA LYS A 245 -18.03 -9.21 19.57
C LYS A 245 -18.87 -9.55 18.34
N LEU A 246 -18.31 -9.35 17.15
CA LEU A 246 -18.95 -9.60 15.86
C LEU A 246 -18.81 -11.05 15.40
N PHE A 247 -17.95 -11.85 16.02
CA PHE A 247 -17.55 -13.16 15.49
C PHE A 247 -17.63 -14.27 16.54
N LYS A 248 -17.78 -15.50 16.07
CA LYS A 248 -17.52 -16.67 16.91
C LYS A 248 -16.01 -16.83 17.07
N THR A 249 -15.54 -17.09 18.29
CA THR A 249 -14.12 -17.15 18.61
C THR A 249 -13.65 -18.55 18.99
N THR A 250 -12.34 -18.76 18.96
CA THR A 250 -11.68 -19.87 19.65
C THR A 250 -11.83 -19.75 21.17
N ALA A 251 -11.56 -20.82 21.92
CA ALA A 251 -11.69 -20.84 23.38
C ALA A 251 -10.81 -19.78 24.07
N VAL A 252 -9.58 -19.60 23.57
CA VAL A 252 -8.73 -18.45 23.89
C VAL A 252 -8.84 -17.49 22.71
N PRO A 253 -9.40 -16.30 22.88
CA PRO A 253 -9.82 -15.46 21.75
C PRO A 253 -8.67 -14.76 21.02
N GLY A 254 -7.49 -14.67 21.62
CA GLY A 254 -6.36 -14.03 20.97
C GLY A 254 -5.18 -13.71 21.87
N LEU A 255 -4.20 -13.03 21.29
CA LEU A 255 -2.98 -12.55 21.92
C LEU A 255 -2.61 -11.19 21.30
N THR A 256 -2.08 -10.28 22.10
CA THR A 256 -1.66 -8.95 21.65
C THR A 256 -0.15 -8.78 21.80
N MET A 257 0.47 -8.18 20.79
CA MET A 257 1.84 -7.70 20.81
C MET A 257 1.83 -6.17 20.67
N ASP A 258 2.47 -5.47 21.60
CA ASP A 258 2.61 -4.01 21.50
C ASP A 258 3.65 -3.59 20.43
N ALA A 259 3.77 -2.28 20.18
CA ALA A 259 4.71 -1.73 19.20
C ALA A 259 6.19 -2.03 19.57
N ASP A 260 6.49 -2.28 20.84
CA ASP A 260 7.80 -2.68 21.33
C ASP A 260 8.10 -4.19 21.22
N GLY A 261 7.16 -4.97 20.69
CA GLY A 261 7.29 -6.43 20.57
C GLY A 261 7.00 -7.20 21.85
N ARG A 262 6.40 -6.57 22.89
CA ARG A 262 6.02 -7.25 24.12
C ARG A 262 4.64 -7.87 23.97
N LEU A 263 4.53 -9.11 24.42
CA LEU A 263 3.23 -9.79 24.48
C LEU A 263 2.44 -9.33 25.71
N THR A 264 1.16 -9.09 25.48
CA THR A 264 0.22 -8.71 26.55
C THR A 264 -1.08 -9.48 26.39
N THR A 265 -1.82 -9.59 27.49
CA THR A 265 -3.21 -10.09 27.51
C THR A 265 -4.22 -8.95 27.37
N GLY A 266 -3.79 -7.82 26.78
CA GLY A 266 -4.56 -6.60 26.64
C GLY A 266 -5.67 -6.68 25.59
N ASP A 267 -6.15 -5.50 25.20
CA ASP A 267 -7.23 -5.37 24.23
C ASP A 267 -6.85 -6.00 22.87
N LEU A 268 -7.74 -6.85 22.35
CA LEU A 268 -7.60 -7.46 21.03
C LEU A 268 -8.06 -6.54 19.89
N LEU A 269 -8.58 -5.37 20.24
CA LEU A 269 -8.87 -4.25 19.36
C LEU A 269 -8.27 -2.99 19.98
N ARG A 270 -7.47 -2.26 19.24
CA ARG A 270 -6.92 -0.96 19.67
C ARG A 270 -8.05 0.01 20.03
N PRO A 271 -8.06 0.65 21.22
CA PRO A 271 -9.01 1.71 21.51
C PRO A 271 -8.68 2.98 20.71
N LEU A 272 -9.72 3.71 20.31
CA LEU A 272 -9.55 5.03 19.66
C LEU A 272 -9.06 6.12 20.63
N GLY A 273 -9.14 5.87 21.96
CA GLY A 273 -8.71 6.84 22.98
C GLY A 273 -9.42 8.19 22.82
N GLU A 274 -8.65 9.26 22.78
CA GLU A 274 -9.17 10.64 22.63
C GLU A 274 -9.86 10.90 21.28
N ALA A 275 -9.62 10.06 20.27
CA ALA A 275 -10.27 10.16 18.97
C ALA A 275 -11.71 9.58 18.98
N ALA A 276 -12.10 8.82 20.00
CA ALA A 276 -13.40 8.13 20.06
C ALA A 276 -14.62 9.06 19.84
N PRO A 277 -14.70 10.27 20.40
CA PRO A 277 -15.82 11.18 20.15
C PRO A 277 -15.95 11.62 18.69
N ARG A 278 -14.85 11.56 17.91
CA ARG A 278 -14.80 11.92 16.48
C ARG A 278 -15.01 10.73 15.55
N TRP A 279 -15.33 9.55 16.07
CA TRP A 279 -15.46 8.33 15.27
C TRP A 279 -16.33 8.47 14.03
N PRO A 280 -17.53 9.09 14.07
CA PRO A 280 -18.35 9.27 12.87
C PRO A 280 -17.67 10.08 11.77
N GLU A 281 -16.90 11.12 12.12
CA GLU A 281 -16.12 11.91 11.17
C GLU A 281 -14.94 11.09 10.63
N LEU A 282 -14.18 10.45 11.50
CA LEU A 282 -13.03 9.61 11.11
C LEU A 282 -13.42 8.45 10.22
N GLN A 283 -14.58 7.81 10.48
CA GLN A 283 -15.14 6.77 9.64
C GLN A 283 -15.42 7.30 8.22
N GLN A 284 -16.01 8.50 8.10
CA GLN A 284 -16.25 9.13 6.81
C GLN A 284 -14.95 9.49 6.08
N LEU A 285 -13.96 10.04 6.80
CA LEU A 285 -12.68 10.42 6.22
C LEU A 285 -11.88 9.20 5.73
N ILE A 286 -11.86 8.09 6.49
CA ILE A 286 -11.16 6.88 6.04
C ILE A 286 -11.86 6.25 4.83
N LYS A 287 -13.20 6.26 4.77
CA LYS A 287 -13.93 5.84 3.58
C LYS A 287 -13.56 6.71 2.38
N GLY A 288 -13.58 8.03 2.55
CA GLY A 288 -13.17 8.98 1.51
C GLY A 288 -11.73 8.76 1.03
N TYR A 289 -10.81 8.46 1.94
CA TYR A 289 -9.42 8.14 1.60
C TYR A 289 -9.31 6.85 0.77
N MET A 290 -10.04 5.80 1.14
CA MET A 290 -10.05 4.54 0.39
C MET A 290 -10.70 4.71 -0.99
N ASP A 291 -11.79 5.46 -1.08
CA ASP A 291 -12.46 5.77 -2.34
C ASP A 291 -11.54 6.55 -3.29
N GLN A 292 -10.85 7.54 -2.75
CA GLN A 292 -9.92 8.32 -3.54
C GLN A 292 -8.77 7.47 -4.10
N ARG A 293 -8.21 6.57 -3.29
CA ARG A 293 -7.19 5.63 -3.76
C ARG A 293 -7.70 4.68 -4.85
N ALA A 294 -8.99 4.39 -4.85
CA ALA A 294 -9.68 3.60 -5.85
C ALA A 294 -10.20 4.43 -7.04
N ALA A 295 -9.86 5.72 -7.12
CA ALA A 295 -10.33 6.66 -8.13
C ALA A 295 -11.87 6.79 -8.20
N LEU A 296 -12.55 6.65 -7.03
CA LEU A 296 -13.98 6.81 -6.89
C LEU A 296 -14.34 8.22 -6.41
N ASP A 297 -15.31 8.86 -7.05
CA ASP A 297 -15.81 10.19 -6.65
C ASP A 297 -17.10 10.07 -5.83
N THR A 298 -16.99 9.55 -4.63
CA THR A 298 -18.10 9.41 -3.67
C THR A 298 -18.32 10.68 -2.84
N PRO A 299 -19.45 10.81 -2.12
CA PRO A 299 -19.64 11.87 -1.14
C PRO A 299 -18.51 11.91 -0.09
N ASP A 300 -18.04 10.75 0.37
CA ASP A 300 -16.97 10.65 1.36
C ASP A 300 -15.62 11.11 0.78
N ALA A 301 -15.31 10.75 -0.47
CA ALA A 301 -14.12 11.25 -1.17
C ALA A 301 -14.16 12.79 -1.34
N ARG A 302 -15.33 13.35 -1.66
CA ARG A 302 -15.52 14.82 -1.71
C ARG A 302 -15.34 15.46 -0.34
N ARG A 303 -15.90 14.87 0.72
CA ARG A 303 -15.72 15.35 2.09
C ARG A 303 -14.25 15.33 2.51
N LEU A 304 -13.52 14.28 2.21
CA LEU A 304 -12.07 14.24 2.46
C LEU A 304 -11.33 15.40 1.78
N ARG A 305 -11.64 15.67 0.50
CA ARG A 305 -11.02 16.77 -0.25
C ARG A 305 -11.31 18.13 0.37
N GLU A 306 -12.54 18.35 0.82
CA GLU A 306 -12.93 19.59 1.54
C GLU A 306 -12.12 19.75 2.84
N VAL A 307 -12.03 18.69 3.64
CA VAL A 307 -11.26 18.71 4.89
C VAL A 307 -9.79 18.98 4.61
N VAL A 308 -9.18 18.23 3.68
CA VAL A 308 -7.77 18.42 3.34
C VAL A 308 -7.49 19.80 2.77
N ALA A 309 -8.38 20.34 1.93
CA ALA A 309 -8.25 21.69 1.37
C ALA A 309 -8.29 22.79 2.46
N GLY A 310 -8.99 22.55 3.57
CA GLY A 310 -9.10 23.48 4.70
C GLY A 310 -8.00 23.34 5.75
N LEU A 311 -7.15 22.31 5.68
CA LEU A 311 -6.10 22.07 6.68
C LEU A 311 -5.06 23.19 6.65
N LYS A 312 -4.69 23.67 7.84
CA LYS A 312 -3.55 24.53 8.06
C LYS A 312 -2.29 23.73 8.35
N ALA A 313 -1.12 24.37 8.24
CA ALA A 313 0.17 23.69 8.43
C ALA A 313 0.29 23.00 9.80
N GLU A 314 -0.15 23.66 10.86
CA GLU A 314 -0.10 23.12 12.22
C GLU A 314 -0.99 21.88 12.45
N GLN A 315 -1.94 21.62 11.57
CA GLN A 315 -2.86 20.48 11.66
C GLN A 315 -2.36 19.25 10.89
N ALA A 316 -1.30 19.37 10.08
CA ALA A 316 -0.86 18.30 9.19
C ALA A 316 -0.49 17.02 9.95
N LYS A 317 0.30 17.14 11.02
CA LYS A 317 0.73 15.99 11.83
C LYS A 317 -0.45 15.29 12.50
N SER A 318 -1.31 16.04 13.18
CA SER A 318 -2.47 15.46 13.87
C SER A 318 -3.43 14.77 12.90
N PHE A 319 -3.66 15.37 11.73
CA PHE A 319 -4.48 14.75 10.68
C PHE A 319 -3.89 13.41 10.19
N GLN A 320 -2.59 13.36 9.93
CA GLN A 320 -1.92 12.12 9.50
C GLN A 320 -1.99 11.05 10.59
N GLU A 321 -1.75 11.40 11.85
CA GLU A 321 -1.84 10.48 12.98
C GLU A 321 -3.27 9.96 13.20
N ASP A 322 -4.29 10.82 13.05
CA ASP A 322 -5.70 10.42 13.10
C ASP A 322 -6.06 9.44 11.98
N MET A 323 -5.62 9.71 10.76
CA MET A 323 -5.86 8.81 9.62
C MET A 323 -5.15 7.46 9.79
N SER A 324 -3.92 7.46 10.31
CA SER A 324 -3.17 6.24 10.62
C SER A 324 -3.83 5.42 11.73
N LEU A 325 -4.22 6.08 12.84
CA LEU A 325 -4.95 5.44 13.95
C LEU A 325 -6.26 4.82 13.44
N THR A 326 -7.02 5.56 12.65
CA THR A 326 -8.31 5.11 12.13
C THR A 326 -8.15 3.92 11.20
N THR A 327 -7.14 3.95 10.33
CA THR A 327 -6.81 2.81 9.44
C THR A 327 -6.51 1.56 10.26
N LEU A 328 -5.66 1.66 11.27
CA LEU A 328 -5.32 0.53 12.16
C LEU A 328 -6.54 0.05 12.96
N TYR A 329 -7.43 0.96 13.39
CA TYR A 329 -8.62 0.60 14.14
C TYR A 329 -9.61 -0.24 13.33
N VAL A 330 -9.83 0.08 12.06
CA VAL A 330 -10.83 -0.60 11.23
C VAL A 330 -10.30 -1.88 10.57
N HIS A 331 -9.00 -1.94 10.28
CA HIS A 331 -8.42 -2.86 9.31
C HIS A 331 -8.61 -4.33 9.69
N GLY A 332 -8.17 -4.77 10.85
CA GLY A 332 -8.23 -6.18 11.23
C GLY A 332 -9.66 -6.72 11.41
N THR A 333 -10.61 -5.88 11.87
CA THR A 333 -12.04 -6.26 11.94
C THR A 333 -12.61 -6.48 10.54
N HIS A 334 -12.27 -5.60 9.59
CA HIS A 334 -12.69 -5.73 8.20
C HIS A 334 -12.14 -7.02 7.57
N VAL A 335 -10.87 -7.28 7.76
CA VAL A 335 -10.19 -8.52 7.34
C VAL A 335 -10.85 -9.76 7.93
N ALA A 336 -11.16 -9.75 9.24
CA ALA A 336 -11.81 -10.86 9.92
C ALA A 336 -13.18 -11.20 9.30
N GLY A 337 -14.00 -10.18 9.02
CA GLY A 337 -15.31 -10.37 8.39
C GLY A 337 -15.23 -11.07 7.04
N ILE A 338 -14.23 -10.72 6.20
CA ILE A 338 -14.00 -11.39 4.92
C ILE A 338 -13.55 -12.85 5.16
N ALA A 339 -12.61 -13.05 6.08
CA ALA A 339 -12.02 -14.37 6.33
C ALA A 339 -13.03 -15.42 6.81
N VAL A 340 -14.15 -15.00 7.42
CA VAL A 340 -15.18 -15.95 7.93
C VAL A 340 -16.49 -15.89 7.16
N ALA A 341 -16.60 -15.06 6.12
CA ALA A 341 -17.84 -14.87 5.37
C ALA A 341 -18.41 -16.19 4.82
N GLY A 342 -19.69 -16.48 5.09
CA GLY A 342 -20.37 -17.70 4.61
C GLY A 342 -19.77 -19.01 5.17
N ASN A 343 -19.05 -18.96 6.32
CA ASN A 343 -18.54 -20.13 7.03
C ASN A 343 -18.99 -20.13 8.51
N PRO A 344 -20.13 -20.73 8.86
CA PRO A 344 -20.64 -20.74 10.24
C PRO A 344 -19.78 -21.55 11.21
N PHE A 345 -18.83 -22.35 10.72
CA PHE A 345 -17.93 -23.19 11.48
C PHE A 345 -16.60 -22.51 11.80
N ALA A 346 -16.31 -21.35 11.19
CA ALA A 346 -15.10 -20.60 11.50
C ALA A 346 -15.10 -20.05 12.94
N ARG A 347 -13.93 -20.10 13.58
CA ARG A 347 -13.67 -19.56 14.92
C ARG A 347 -12.49 -18.61 14.84
N VAL A 348 -12.71 -17.33 15.05
CA VAL A 348 -11.68 -16.29 14.95
C VAL A 348 -10.75 -16.35 16.15
N TYR A 349 -9.46 -16.28 15.87
CA TYR A 349 -8.39 -16.00 16.81
C TYR A 349 -7.71 -14.68 16.42
N ALA A 350 -7.75 -13.67 17.28
CA ALA A 350 -7.13 -12.37 17.02
C ALA A 350 -5.67 -12.38 17.46
N ALA A 351 -4.76 -12.32 16.50
CA ALA A 351 -3.35 -12.08 16.75
C ALA A 351 -3.06 -10.60 16.48
N THR A 352 -3.27 -9.78 17.50
CA THR A 352 -3.23 -8.33 17.39
C THR A 352 -1.81 -7.80 17.47
N VAL A 353 -1.43 -6.94 16.53
CA VAL A 353 -0.21 -6.13 16.61
C VAL A 353 -0.60 -4.65 16.75
N LEU A 354 -0.20 -4.04 17.84
CA LEU A 354 -0.46 -2.63 18.10
C LEU A 354 0.63 -1.75 17.47
N TRP A 355 0.74 -1.76 16.13
CA TRP A 355 1.69 -0.89 15.43
C TRP A 355 1.53 0.57 15.85
N ASP A 356 2.62 1.30 15.87
CA ASP A 356 2.57 2.72 16.13
C ASP A 356 1.87 3.45 14.98
N TYR A 357 1.08 4.48 15.33
CA TYR A 357 0.40 5.36 14.38
C TYR A 357 0.98 6.78 14.37
N LYS A 358 1.99 7.02 15.23
CA LYS A 358 2.66 8.31 15.33
C LYS A 358 3.60 8.53 14.16
N THR A 359 3.80 9.79 13.80
CA THR A 359 4.74 10.17 12.74
C THR A 359 6.20 10.06 13.16
N GLU A 360 6.48 10.17 14.46
CA GLU A 360 7.81 9.91 15.02
C GLU A 360 8.04 8.39 15.12
N PRO A 361 9.08 7.85 14.47
CA PRO A 361 9.35 6.42 14.52
C PRO A 361 9.95 5.99 15.86
N PHE A 362 9.83 4.69 16.16
CA PHE A 362 10.50 4.07 17.29
C PHE A 362 12.03 4.27 17.23
N LYS A 363 12.70 4.23 18.38
CA LYS A 363 14.17 4.28 18.43
C LYS A 363 14.76 2.90 18.13
N PRO A 364 15.51 2.73 17.02
CA PRO A 364 16.05 1.44 16.62
C PRO A 364 17.08 0.90 17.60
N SER A 365 17.02 -0.39 17.90
CA SER A 365 18.05 -1.11 18.65
C SER A 365 17.97 -2.61 18.37
N GLU A 366 19.07 -3.31 18.59
CA GLU A 366 19.09 -4.77 18.49
C GLU A 366 18.15 -5.41 19.53
N GLU A 367 18.07 -4.82 20.72
CA GLU A 367 17.15 -5.28 21.76
C GLU A 367 15.70 -5.18 21.33
N HIS A 368 15.31 -4.07 20.66
CA HIS A 368 13.97 -3.91 20.08
C HIS A 368 13.70 -4.99 19.02
N ALA A 369 14.62 -5.16 18.06
CA ALA A 369 14.48 -6.18 17.02
C ALA A 369 14.35 -7.61 17.59
N ARG A 370 15.13 -7.92 18.64
CA ARG A 370 15.04 -9.22 19.34
C ARG A 370 13.73 -9.40 20.09
N ARG A 371 13.16 -8.33 20.68
CA ARG A 371 11.82 -8.39 21.29
C ARG A 371 10.74 -8.66 20.27
N VAL A 372 10.73 -7.94 19.15
CA VAL A 372 9.77 -8.17 18.06
C VAL A 372 9.91 -9.60 17.51
N ALA A 373 11.14 -10.07 17.30
CA ALA A 373 11.42 -11.44 16.86
C ALA A 373 10.89 -12.49 17.87
N ALA A 374 11.03 -12.25 19.17
CA ALA A 374 10.46 -13.12 20.20
C ALA A 374 8.92 -13.09 20.17
N GLY A 375 8.33 -11.91 19.94
CA GLY A 375 6.90 -11.74 19.76
C GLY A 375 6.35 -12.56 18.58
N TYR A 376 7.01 -12.52 17.42
CA TYR A 376 6.62 -13.33 16.26
C TYR A 376 6.65 -14.84 16.55
N ARG A 377 7.71 -15.33 17.22
CA ARG A 377 7.79 -16.75 17.61
C ARG A 377 6.66 -17.15 18.55
N ALA A 378 6.37 -16.31 19.53
CA ALA A 378 5.30 -16.60 20.50
C ALA A 378 3.90 -16.52 19.88
N MET A 379 3.67 -15.59 18.91
CA MET A 379 2.43 -15.57 18.14
C MET A 379 2.23 -16.88 17.38
N VAL A 380 3.23 -17.34 16.64
CA VAL A 380 3.12 -18.60 15.87
C VAL A 380 2.96 -19.80 16.81
N GLU A 381 3.66 -19.81 17.96
CA GLU A 381 3.47 -20.87 18.95
C GLU A 381 2.04 -20.88 19.49
N SER A 382 1.43 -19.71 19.73
CA SER A 382 0.02 -19.64 20.12
C SER A 382 -0.91 -20.21 19.05
N PHE A 383 -0.63 -19.99 17.76
CA PHE A 383 -1.42 -20.58 16.67
C PHE A 383 -1.39 -22.12 16.70
N LYS A 384 -0.22 -22.71 16.96
CA LYS A 384 -0.05 -24.15 17.10
C LYS A 384 -0.84 -24.69 18.31
N GLN A 385 -0.75 -24.02 19.46
CA GLN A 385 -1.48 -24.38 20.68
C GLN A 385 -2.99 -24.33 20.48
N GLN A 386 -3.49 -23.33 19.74
CA GLN A 386 -4.90 -23.20 19.39
C GLN A 386 -5.32 -24.06 18.19
N LYS A 387 -4.39 -24.85 17.63
CA LYS A 387 -4.63 -25.75 16.49
C LYS A 387 -5.26 -25.02 15.30
N LEU A 388 -4.83 -23.78 15.06
CA LEU A 388 -5.29 -23.02 13.90
C LEU A 388 -4.88 -23.74 12.61
N ARG A 389 -5.74 -23.71 11.60
CA ARG A 389 -5.47 -24.35 10.31
C ARG A 389 -5.05 -23.34 9.25
N VAL A 390 -5.47 -22.09 9.41
CA VAL A 390 -5.13 -21.00 8.49
C VAL A 390 -4.97 -19.69 9.26
N VAL A 391 -4.00 -18.88 8.87
CA VAL A 391 -3.72 -17.56 9.45
C VAL A 391 -3.60 -16.54 8.33
N ASN A 392 -4.40 -15.48 8.41
CA ASN A 392 -4.33 -14.33 7.51
C ASN A 392 -3.36 -13.28 8.03
N MET A 393 -2.54 -12.73 7.12
CA MET A 393 -1.54 -11.71 7.39
C MET A 393 -1.69 -10.57 6.36
N SER A 394 -2.63 -9.64 6.63
CA SER A 394 -2.88 -8.50 5.73
C SER A 394 -1.97 -7.31 6.07
N TRP A 395 -0.68 -7.56 6.26
CA TRP A 395 0.34 -6.57 6.56
C TRP A 395 1.67 -6.91 5.90
N ARG A 396 2.55 -5.94 5.83
CA ARG A 396 3.91 -6.11 5.34
C ARG A 396 4.91 -5.30 6.14
N ASP A 397 6.17 -5.71 6.05
CA ASP A 397 7.30 -5.00 6.63
C ASP A 397 8.56 -5.19 5.78
N SER A 398 9.56 -4.31 5.96
CA SER A 398 10.85 -4.40 5.29
C SER A 398 11.94 -3.67 6.08
N ALA A 399 13.19 -3.77 5.63
CA ALA A 399 14.31 -3.05 6.21
C ALA A 399 14.13 -1.52 6.17
N ALA A 400 13.29 -1.00 5.27
CA ALA A 400 13.03 0.44 5.12
C ALA A 400 12.50 1.10 6.41
N LYS A 401 11.72 0.37 7.25
CA LYS A 401 11.28 0.90 8.55
C LYS A 401 12.45 1.27 9.46
N TYR A 402 13.47 0.42 9.49
CA TYR A 402 14.68 0.66 10.28
C TYR A 402 15.54 1.76 9.66
N GLU A 403 15.67 1.79 8.34
CA GLU A 403 16.42 2.84 7.64
C GLU A 403 15.82 4.22 7.90
N TYR A 404 14.48 4.34 7.84
CA TYR A 404 13.76 5.56 8.21
C TYR A 404 13.98 5.96 9.67
N ALA A 405 13.83 5.02 10.60
CA ALA A 405 14.00 5.27 12.02
C ALA A 405 15.47 5.63 12.39
N LEU A 406 16.46 4.96 11.81
CA LEU A 406 17.89 5.29 11.98
C LEU A 406 18.18 6.71 11.47
N THR A 407 17.59 7.09 10.34
CA THR A 407 17.73 8.44 9.78
C THR A 407 17.12 9.47 10.71
N TRP A 408 15.90 9.26 11.19
CA TRP A 408 15.21 10.17 12.10
C TRP A 408 15.99 10.42 13.39
N HIS A 409 16.55 9.37 13.98
CA HIS A 409 17.31 9.43 15.22
C HIS A 409 18.80 9.72 15.03
N ASN A 410 19.23 10.06 13.80
CA ASN A 410 20.62 10.33 13.43
C ASN A 410 21.59 9.23 13.90
N MET A 411 21.22 7.99 13.68
CA MET A 411 22.05 6.81 13.99
C MET A 411 22.76 6.32 12.73
N GLY A 412 23.98 5.77 12.91
CA GLY A 412 24.84 5.42 11.78
C GLY A 412 25.71 6.60 11.30
N THR A 413 26.84 6.29 10.68
CA THR A 413 27.84 7.27 10.25
C THR A 413 27.47 7.99 8.94
N ASP A 414 26.81 7.28 8.04
CA ASP A 414 26.36 7.76 6.73
C ASP A 414 25.17 6.94 6.21
N ALA A 415 24.72 7.20 5.00
CA ALA A 415 23.56 6.53 4.42
C ALA A 415 23.79 5.02 4.18
N GLU A 416 24.97 4.63 3.73
CA GLU A 416 25.30 3.21 3.50
C GLU A 416 25.43 2.45 4.83
N ASP A 417 25.97 3.08 5.87
CA ASP A 417 26.01 2.50 7.21
C ASP A 417 24.59 2.33 7.78
N ARG A 418 23.71 3.32 7.60
CA ARG A 418 22.28 3.20 7.99
C ARG A 418 21.60 2.05 7.29
N LYS A 419 21.79 1.91 5.98
CA LYS A 419 21.26 0.77 5.20
C LYS A 419 21.76 -0.56 5.77
N ARG A 420 23.06 -0.67 6.01
CA ARG A 420 23.67 -1.87 6.60
C ARG A 420 23.09 -2.21 7.98
N LEU A 421 22.97 -1.21 8.85
CA LEU A 421 22.39 -1.37 10.20
C LEU A 421 20.90 -1.76 10.11
N ALA A 422 20.13 -1.11 9.23
CA ALA A 422 18.71 -1.42 9.01
C ALA A 422 18.53 -2.89 8.61
N ARG A 423 19.34 -3.37 7.67
CA ARG A 423 19.31 -4.78 7.26
C ARG A 423 19.68 -5.74 8.37
N GLN A 424 20.69 -5.43 9.16
CA GLN A 424 21.08 -6.25 10.30
C GLN A 424 19.95 -6.36 11.33
N LEU A 425 19.32 -5.24 11.68
CA LEU A 425 18.21 -5.21 12.63
C LEU A 425 16.99 -5.93 12.07
N PHE A 426 16.63 -5.65 10.82
CA PHE A 426 15.49 -6.29 10.18
C PHE A 426 15.68 -7.78 9.96
N ALA A 427 16.90 -8.24 9.66
CA ALA A 427 17.19 -9.67 9.52
C ALA A 427 16.85 -10.48 10.78
N ILE A 428 17.01 -9.90 11.97
CA ILE A 428 16.62 -10.55 13.25
C ILE A 428 15.12 -10.85 13.26
N GLU A 429 14.29 -9.91 12.83
CA GLU A 429 12.84 -10.06 12.78
C GLU A 429 12.41 -10.98 11.64
N ARG A 430 12.93 -10.74 10.43
CA ARG A 430 12.63 -11.51 9.23
C ARG A 430 12.92 -13.00 9.42
N ASP A 431 14.12 -13.31 9.93
CA ASP A 431 14.55 -14.69 10.11
C ASP A 431 13.72 -15.38 11.21
N ALA A 432 13.38 -14.66 12.28
CA ALA A 432 12.50 -15.18 13.32
C ALA A 432 11.09 -15.48 12.81
N LEU A 433 10.52 -14.58 11.99
CA LEU A 433 9.21 -14.78 11.37
C LEU A 433 9.24 -15.99 10.42
N ARG A 434 10.24 -16.04 9.52
CA ARG A 434 10.43 -17.16 8.58
C ARG A 434 10.53 -18.49 9.30
N ASP A 435 11.41 -18.58 10.31
CA ASP A 435 11.69 -19.83 11.02
C ASP A 435 10.48 -20.27 11.86
N ALA A 436 9.77 -19.33 12.49
CA ALA A 436 8.54 -19.62 13.22
C ALA A 436 7.45 -20.17 12.29
N MET A 437 7.20 -19.52 11.14
CA MET A 437 6.23 -19.99 10.15
C MET A 437 6.63 -21.36 9.57
N ALA A 438 7.89 -21.58 9.24
CA ALA A 438 8.41 -22.87 8.78
C ALA A 438 8.22 -23.98 9.83
N GLY A 439 8.35 -23.64 11.12
CA GLY A 439 8.13 -24.53 12.27
C GLY A 439 6.65 -24.84 12.57
N ALA A 440 5.72 -24.34 11.75
CA ALA A 440 4.28 -24.58 11.85
C ALA A 440 3.72 -25.18 10.53
N PRO A 441 4.19 -26.35 10.07
CA PRO A 441 3.90 -26.90 8.74
C PRO A 441 2.43 -27.26 8.51
N ASP A 442 1.64 -27.43 9.57
CA ASP A 442 0.20 -27.75 9.50
C ASP A 442 -0.69 -26.51 9.35
N ILE A 443 -0.13 -25.31 9.47
CA ILE A 443 -0.83 -24.05 9.35
C ILE A 443 -0.55 -23.44 7.96
N LEU A 444 -1.61 -23.11 7.23
CA LEU A 444 -1.51 -22.32 6.01
C LEU A 444 -1.48 -20.84 6.37
N PHE A 445 -0.39 -20.15 6.06
CA PHE A 445 -0.30 -18.70 6.15
C PHE A 445 -0.71 -18.06 4.82
N VAL A 446 -1.48 -16.99 4.89
CA VAL A 446 -1.96 -16.27 3.71
C VAL A 446 -1.63 -14.79 3.86
N ALA A 447 -0.80 -14.26 2.98
CA ALA A 447 -0.32 -12.88 3.06
C ALA A 447 -0.87 -12.03 1.92
N GLY A 448 -1.17 -10.76 2.19
CA GLY A 448 -1.37 -9.75 1.15
C GLY A 448 -0.04 -9.34 0.52
N ALA A 449 -0.01 -9.15 -0.80
CA ALA A 449 1.22 -8.82 -1.53
C ALA A 449 1.79 -7.43 -1.21
N GLY A 450 0.91 -6.44 -0.96
CA GLY A 450 1.23 -5.01 -0.83
C GLY A 450 0.43 -4.18 -1.83
N ASN A 451 0.48 -2.85 -1.69
CA ASN A 451 -0.35 -1.92 -2.47
C ASN A 451 0.47 -0.79 -3.11
N GLU A 452 1.72 -1.08 -3.49
CA GLU A 452 2.69 -0.09 -3.96
C GLU A 452 3.01 -0.21 -5.45
N ASP A 453 2.37 -1.12 -6.19
CA ASP A 453 2.66 -1.39 -7.60
C ASP A 453 4.16 -1.68 -7.87
N ASN A 454 4.79 -2.42 -6.96
CA ASN A 454 6.19 -2.81 -7.01
C ASN A 454 6.37 -4.32 -6.85
N SER A 455 7.61 -4.81 -6.86
CA SER A 455 7.92 -6.24 -6.71
C SER A 455 8.17 -6.60 -5.24
N ALA A 456 7.34 -7.49 -4.67
CA ALA A 456 7.52 -8.00 -3.31
C ALA A 456 8.87 -8.69 -3.10
N ASP A 457 9.37 -9.36 -4.15
CA ASP A 457 10.67 -10.06 -4.11
C ASP A 457 11.84 -9.07 -4.13
N PHE A 458 11.74 -8.02 -4.94
CA PHE A 458 12.78 -7.01 -5.07
C PHE A 458 12.89 -6.15 -3.82
N GLU A 459 11.76 -5.81 -3.20
CA GLU A 459 11.69 -5.05 -1.95
C GLU A 459 11.94 -5.91 -0.70
N GLU A 460 12.06 -7.23 -0.86
CA GLU A 460 12.24 -8.18 0.24
C GLU A 460 11.17 -8.05 1.34
N TYR A 461 9.91 -7.80 0.95
CA TYR A 461 8.80 -7.67 1.89
C TYR A 461 8.56 -8.96 2.68
N VAL A 462 8.28 -8.81 3.97
CA VAL A 462 7.77 -9.92 4.79
C VAL A 462 6.33 -9.62 5.22
N PRO A 463 5.46 -10.65 5.29
CA PRO A 463 5.68 -12.05 4.91
C PRO A 463 5.64 -12.29 3.40
N ALA A 464 5.18 -11.32 2.58
CA ALA A 464 4.85 -11.50 1.17
C ALA A 464 5.98 -12.07 0.28
N GLY A 465 7.22 -11.67 0.51
CA GLY A 465 8.40 -12.12 -0.24
C GLY A 465 9.04 -13.40 0.31
N LEU A 466 8.54 -13.96 1.42
CA LEU A 466 9.08 -15.21 1.97
C LEU A 466 8.71 -16.41 1.09
N GLN A 467 9.66 -17.31 0.89
CA GLN A 467 9.44 -18.55 0.13
C GLN A 467 9.29 -19.71 1.12
N LEU A 468 8.05 -20.03 1.49
CA LEU A 468 7.72 -21.08 2.42
C LEU A 468 6.68 -22.05 1.83
N PRO A 469 6.80 -23.38 2.08
CA PRO A 469 5.83 -24.35 1.60
C PRO A 469 4.40 -24.06 2.06
N ASN A 470 4.25 -23.51 3.26
CA ASN A 470 2.97 -23.21 3.92
C ASN A 470 2.54 -21.74 3.85
N LEU A 471 3.03 -20.99 2.86
CA LEU A 471 2.63 -19.60 2.60
C LEU A 471 2.00 -19.47 1.21
N ILE A 472 0.92 -18.69 1.14
CA ILE A 472 0.34 -18.16 -0.11
C ILE A 472 0.38 -16.64 -0.04
N THR A 473 1.00 -16.00 -1.02
CA THR A 473 0.93 -14.54 -1.19
C THR A 473 -0.08 -14.17 -2.26
N VAL A 474 -0.97 -13.23 -1.94
CA VAL A 474 -2.17 -12.91 -2.68
C VAL A 474 -2.12 -11.48 -3.23
N GLY A 475 -2.25 -11.35 -4.55
CA GLY A 475 -2.44 -10.08 -5.24
C GLY A 475 -3.91 -9.65 -5.30
N ALA A 476 -4.15 -8.39 -5.65
CA ALA A 476 -5.49 -7.83 -5.78
C ALA A 476 -5.91 -7.69 -7.24
N ALA A 477 -7.12 -8.18 -7.54
CA ALA A 477 -7.81 -7.91 -8.79
C ALA A 477 -9.12 -7.15 -8.50
N ASP A 478 -9.69 -6.53 -9.53
CA ASP A 478 -10.97 -5.84 -9.45
C ASP A 478 -12.16 -6.77 -9.65
N THR A 479 -13.38 -6.21 -9.73
CA THR A 479 -14.62 -6.95 -9.91
C THR A 479 -14.63 -7.78 -11.20
N ALA A 480 -13.97 -7.31 -12.26
CA ALA A 480 -13.85 -8.05 -13.53
C ALA A 480 -12.69 -9.06 -13.54
N GLY A 481 -11.87 -9.10 -12.50
CA GLY A 481 -10.68 -9.95 -12.43
C GLY A 481 -9.45 -9.33 -13.10
N ASP A 482 -9.46 -8.03 -13.42
CA ASP A 482 -8.29 -7.32 -13.89
C ASP A 482 -7.40 -6.94 -12.69
N GLU A 483 -6.09 -7.07 -12.84
CA GLU A 483 -5.16 -6.66 -11.78
C GLU A 483 -5.34 -5.18 -11.45
N THR A 484 -5.50 -4.86 -10.16
CA THR A 484 -5.64 -3.46 -9.72
C THR A 484 -4.35 -2.67 -9.96
N SER A 485 -4.49 -1.35 -10.18
CA SER A 485 -3.35 -0.46 -10.42
C SER A 485 -2.34 -0.46 -9.26
N PHE A 486 -2.81 -0.69 -8.04
CA PHE A 486 -1.99 -0.65 -6.82
C PHE A 486 -1.36 -1.99 -6.43
N SER A 487 -1.83 -3.14 -6.96
CA SER A 487 -1.36 -4.45 -6.48
C SER A 487 0.14 -4.61 -6.66
N THR A 488 0.85 -4.85 -5.55
CA THR A 488 2.22 -5.36 -5.59
C THR A 488 2.22 -6.75 -6.25
N PHE A 489 3.25 -7.05 -6.99
CA PHE A 489 3.44 -8.26 -7.79
C PHE A 489 4.76 -8.96 -7.44
N GLY A 490 5.14 -9.99 -8.16
CA GLY A 490 6.40 -10.70 -7.98
C GLY A 490 6.24 -12.21 -8.09
N LYS A 491 7.34 -12.95 -7.99
CA LYS A 491 7.36 -14.42 -8.13
C LYS A 491 6.63 -15.13 -7.00
N THR A 492 6.58 -14.49 -5.82
CA THR A 492 5.90 -15.03 -4.64
C THR A 492 4.40 -14.80 -4.67
N VAL A 493 3.91 -13.85 -5.50
CA VAL A 493 2.48 -13.56 -5.67
C VAL A 493 1.87 -14.58 -6.64
N VAL A 494 1.26 -15.62 -6.09
CA VAL A 494 0.89 -16.83 -6.84
C VAL A 494 -0.61 -16.95 -7.17
N VAL A 495 -1.46 -16.15 -6.52
CA VAL A 495 -2.91 -16.12 -6.74
C VAL A 495 -3.45 -14.73 -6.48
N TYR A 496 -4.54 -14.39 -7.15
CA TYR A 496 -5.24 -13.10 -7.02
C TYR A 496 -6.68 -13.33 -6.58
N ALA A 497 -7.19 -12.43 -5.75
CA ALA A 497 -8.60 -12.40 -5.36
C ALA A 497 -9.14 -10.97 -5.44
N ASN A 498 -10.46 -10.78 -5.25
CA ASN A 498 -11.04 -9.45 -5.27
C ASN A 498 -10.44 -8.57 -4.17
N GLY A 499 -9.78 -7.52 -4.55
CA GLY A 499 -9.23 -6.49 -3.64
C GLY A 499 -9.82 -5.11 -3.89
N PHE A 500 -10.96 -5.02 -4.62
CA PHE A 500 -11.58 -3.76 -4.99
C PHE A 500 -13.03 -3.68 -4.49
N GLU A 501 -13.36 -2.63 -3.74
CA GLU A 501 -14.68 -2.39 -3.14
C GLU A 501 -15.26 -3.60 -2.37
N VAL A 502 -14.43 -4.26 -1.58
CA VAL A 502 -14.83 -5.43 -0.79
C VAL A 502 -15.52 -4.98 0.48
N GLU A 503 -16.81 -5.33 0.63
CA GLU A 503 -17.60 -5.00 1.81
C GLU A 503 -17.31 -5.93 2.98
N SER A 504 -17.09 -5.35 4.17
CA SER A 504 -16.98 -6.09 5.42
C SER A 504 -17.28 -5.22 6.63
N TYR A 505 -17.17 -5.80 7.82
CA TYR A 505 -17.49 -5.12 9.08
C TYR A 505 -16.42 -4.14 9.53
N LEU A 506 -16.85 -3.06 10.15
CA LEU A 506 -16.04 -2.20 11.00
C LEU A 506 -16.27 -2.56 12.48
N PRO A 507 -15.38 -2.13 13.40
CA PRO A 507 -15.67 -2.21 14.83
C PRO A 507 -17.01 -1.55 15.14
N GLY A 508 -17.84 -2.23 15.93
CA GLY A 508 -19.23 -1.81 16.23
C GLY A 508 -20.28 -2.41 15.30
N GLY A 509 -19.90 -3.04 14.17
CA GLY A 509 -20.80 -3.79 13.29
C GLY A 509 -21.28 -3.08 12.03
N ASP A 510 -20.97 -1.81 11.86
CA ASP A 510 -21.17 -1.11 10.57
C ASP A 510 -20.39 -1.80 9.46
N LYS A 511 -20.82 -1.58 8.22
CA LYS A 511 -20.13 -2.12 7.05
C LYS A 511 -19.52 -1.03 6.20
N MET A 512 -18.38 -1.35 5.61
CA MET A 512 -17.67 -0.47 4.69
C MET A 512 -17.03 -1.28 3.57
N LYS A 513 -16.96 -0.67 2.37
CA LYS A 513 -16.17 -1.20 1.27
C LYS A 513 -14.76 -0.63 1.34
N LEU A 514 -13.76 -1.51 1.35
CA LEU A 514 -12.35 -1.14 1.34
C LEU A 514 -11.63 -1.76 0.15
N ASN A 515 -10.43 -1.22 -0.16
CA ASN A 515 -9.59 -1.61 -1.29
C ASN A 515 -8.19 -2.00 -0.80
N GLY A 516 -7.61 -3.04 -1.40
CA GLY A 516 -6.25 -3.47 -1.10
C GLY A 516 -6.05 -4.98 -1.22
N THR A 517 -4.80 -5.40 -1.31
CA THR A 517 -4.42 -6.82 -1.17
C THR A 517 -4.80 -7.36 0.21
N SER A 518 -4.97 -6.47 1.19
CA SER A 518 -5.51 -6.78 2.52
C SER A 518 -6.95 -7.28 2.51
N MET A 519 -7.73 -7.01 1.46
CA MET A 519 -9.09 -7.50 1.25
C MET A 519 -9.12 -8.72 0.34
N ALA A 520 -8.09 -8.91 -0.48
CA ALA A 520 -7.91 -10.08 -1.34
C ALA A 520 -7.42 -11.31 -0.53
N SER A 521 -6.40 -11.16 0.31
CA SER A 521 -5.82 -12.27 1.08
C SER A 521 -6.82 -12.97 2.00
N PRO A 522 -7.73 -12.29 2.74
CA PRO A 522 -8.69 -12.98 3.59
C PRO A 522 -9.74 -13.78 2.81
N GLN A 523 -9.94 -13.55 1.51
CA GLN A 523 -10.80 -14.42 0.69
C GLN A 523 -10.14 -15.78 0.43
N ILE A 524 -8.81 -15.83 0.29
CA ILE A 524 -8.06 -17.08 0.21
C ILE A 524 -8.06 -17.78 1.57
N THR A 525 -7.93 -17.02 2.66
CA THR A 525 -8.08 -17.54 4.02
C THR A 525 -9.47 -18.14 4.24
N ASN A 526 -10.52 -17.46 3.77
CA ASN A 526 -11.90 -17.93 3.80
C ASN A 526 -12.07 -19.24 3.03
N LEU A 527 -11.52 -19.32 1.82
CA LEU A 527 -11.54 -20.53 1.02
C LEU A 527 -10.88 -21.69 1.75
N ALA A 528 -9.64 -21.50 2.25
CA ALA A 528 -8.92 -22.51 3.01
C ALA A 528 -9.71 -22.96 4.25
N ALA A 529 -10.28 -22.03 5.00
CA ALA A 529 -11.10 -22.34 6.17
C ALA A 529 -12.35 -23.16 5.82
N LYS A 530 -13.01 -22.86 4.70
CA LYS A 530 -14.16 -23.64 4.22
C LYS A 530 -13.76 -25.07 3.84
N LEU A 531 -12.65 -25.24 3.14
CA LEU A 531 -12.15 -26.55 2.73
C LEU A 531 -11.77 -27.40 3.97
N PHE A 532 -11.08 -26.84 4.94
CA PHE A 532 -10.77 -27.52 6.21
C PHE A 532 -12.03 -27.84 7.04
N ALA A 533 -13.03 -26.97 7.03
CA ALA A 533 -14.30 -27.24 7.75
C ALA A 533 -15.06 -28.41 7.12
N LEU A 534 -15.16 -28.45 5.80
CA LEU A 534 -15.88 -29.49 5.06
C LEU A 534 -15.14 -30.83 5.06
N GLN A 535 -13.81 -30.81 5.07
CA GLN A 535 -12.99 -32.03 5.07
C GLN A 535 -11.79 -31.88 6.03
N PRO A 536 -11.99 -32.09 7.34
CA PRO A 536 -10.98 -31.84 8.39
C PRO A 536 -9.69 -32.65 8.25
N GLY A 537 -9.73 -33.78 7.55
CA GLY A 537 -8.58 -34.65 7.30
C GLY A 537 -7.60 -34.15 6.24
N LEU A 538 -7.91 -33.06 5.52
CA LEU A 538 -7.00 -32.48 4.53
C LEU A 538 -5.72 -31.98 5.20
N THR A 539 -4.60 -32.23 4.55
CA THR A 539 -3.32 -31.60 4.91
C THR A 539 -3.27 -30.16 4.42
N MET A 540 -2.42 -29.36 5.02
CA MET A 540 -2.16 -27.97 4.57
C MET A 540 -1.77 -27.94 3.08
N LEU A 541 -0.89 -28.84 2.64
CA LEU A 541 -0.43 -28.91 1.24
C LEU A 541 -1.55 -29.28 0.27
N GLN A 542 -2.46 -30.19 0.63
CA GLN A 542 -3.62 -30.51 -0.21
C GLN A 542 -4.51 -29.29 -0.42
N VAL A 543 -4.78 -28.54 0.64
CA VAL A 543 -5.58 -27.30 0.55
C VAL A 543 -4.85 -26.24 -0.27
N LYS A 544 -3.57 -25.99 0.01
CA LYS A 544 -2.77 -25.05 -0.78
C LYS A 544 -2.76 -25.41 -2.27
N ASN A 545 -2.48 -26.66 -2.62
CA ASN A 545 -2.43 -27.10 -4.02
C ASN A 545 -3.80 -26.94 -4.68
N ALA A 546 -4.89 -27.34 -4.01
CA ALA A 546 -6.24 -27.18 -4.56
C ALA A 546 -6.60 -25.70 -4.82
N ILE A 547 -6.14 -24.77 -3.96
CA ILE A 547 -6.31 -23.32 -4.19
C ILE A 547 -5.54 -22.86 -5.41
N LEU A 548 -4.28 -23.29 -5.56
CA LEU A 548 -3.43 -22.87 -6.66
C LEU A 548 -3.83 -23.54 -7.98
N ASP A 549 -4.12 -24.83 -7.99
CA ASP A 549 -4.49 -25.58 -9.20
C ASP A 549 -5.90 -25.24 -9.68
N GLY A 550 -6.81 -24.91 -8.76
CA GLY A 550 -8.16 -24.45 -9.07
C GLY A 550 -8.23 -23.01 -9.61
N ALA A 551 -7.15 -22.24 -9.54
CA ALA A 551 -7.16 -20.85 -9.99
C ALA A 551 -7.21 -20.73 -11.52
N ASP A 552 -8.03 -19.79 -12.02
CA ASP A 552 -8.19 -19.53 -13.45
C ASP A 552 -7.08 -18.58 -13.95
N ALA A 553 -6.36 -18.99 -15.01
CA ALA A 553 -5.38 -18.13 -15.65
C ALA A 553 -6.07 -16.97 -16.41
N ARG A 554 -5.57 -15.74 -16.21
CA ARG A 554 -5.97 -14.52 -16.92
C ARG A 554 -4.76 -13.63 -17.17
N GLY A 555 -4.16 -13.74 -18.36
CA GLY A 555 -2.90 -13.07 -18.64
C GLY A 555 -1.81 -13.53 -17.66
N ARG A 556 -1.19 -12.57 -16.95
CA ARG A 556 -0.15 -12.86 -15.93
C ARG A 556 -0.72 -13.23 -14.55
N VAL A 557 -2.02 -13.00 -14.31
CA VAL A 557 -2.65 -13.26 -13.02
C VAL A 557 -3.37 -14.62 -13.01
N ARG A 558 -3.49 -15.20 -11.82
CA ARG A 558 -4.26 -16.42 -11.58
C ARG A 558 -5.36 -16.10 -10.59
N LEU A 559 -6.61 -16.07 -11.07
CA LEU A 559 -7.77 -15.71 -10.28
C LEU A 559 -8.25 -16.89 -9.44
N ALA A 560 -8.38 -16.72 -8.15
CA ALA A 560 -8.91 -17.75 -7.26
C ALA A 560 -10.31 -18.20 -7.70
N ASN A 561 -10.52 -19.52 -7.65
CA ASN A 561 -11.82 -20.11 -7.95
C ASN A 561 -12.21 -21.12 -6.85
N PRO A 562 -12.92 -20.65 -5.81
CA PRO A 562 -13.32 -21.48 -4.68
C PRO A 562 -14.07 -22.76 -5.06
N ARG A 563 -14.97 -22.70 -6.06
CA ARG A 563 -15.71 -23.89 -6.50
C ARG A 563 -14.81 -24.93 -7.14
N LYS A 564 -13.91 -24.54 -8.03
CA LYS A 564 -12.93 -25.45 -8.63
C LYS A 564 -12.00 -26.06 -7.58
N SER A 565 -11.58 -25.24 -6.60
CA SER A 565 -10.72 -25.75 -5.51
C SER A 565 -11.44 -26.83 -4.69
N ALA A 566 -12.72 -26.68 -4.40
CA ALA A 566 -13.53 -27.68 -3.71
C ALA A 566 -13.72 -28.94 -4.57
N GLU A 567 -14.00 -28.77 -5.86
CA GLU A 567 -14.18 -29.86 -6.84
C GLU A 567 -12.92 -30.73 -6.93
N LEU A 568 -11.73 -30.12 -7.00
CA LEU A 568 -10.43 -30.85 -7.06
C LEU A 568 -10.20 -31.73 -5.82
N LEU A 569 -10.82 -31.40 -4.68
CA LEU A 569 -10.77 -32.19 -3.44
C LEU A 569 -11.94 -33.17 -3.30
N GLY A 570 -12.82 -33.29 -4.33
CA GLY A 570 -14.00 -34.13 -4.27
C GLY A 570 -15.08 -33.64 -3.31
N ILE A 571 -15.08 -32.35 -2.94
CA ILE A 571 -16.08 -31.75 -2.05
C ILE A 571 -17.29 -31.34 -2.87
N ALA A 572 -18.45 -31.94 -2.58
CA ALA A 572 -19.74 -31.56 -3.16
C ALA A 572 -20.23 -30.25 -2.51
N LEU A 573 -20.66 -29.29 -3.34
CA LEU A 573 -21.09 -27.96 -2.92
C LEU A 573 -22.61 -27.78 -3.09
#